data_b4521c49e819588f5ae6f0029d1cf39d
#
_entry.id   b4521c49e819588f5ae6f0029d1cf39d
#
_cell.length_a   1.000
_cell.length_b   1.000
_cell.length_c   1.000
_cell.angle_alpha   90.00
_cell.angle_beta   90.00
_cell.angle_gamma   90.00
#
_symmetry.space_group_name_H-M   'P 1'
#
loop_
_entity.id
_entity.type
_entity.pdbx_description
1 polymer ?
#
loop_
_entity_poly.entity_id
_entity_poly.type
_entity_poly.pdbx_seq_one_letter_code
_entity_poly.pdbx_strand_id
1 'polypeptide(L)'
;LTKLTPLKKDGGGIRLVAGGECLRKPAARALVREHRGTLLDAVGKHQYGAGRPGGAEKLVHAVQVASAARPNHAWVKLDVANAFPSVSRRAVLEGLQEHAPALLPMAETFLRRSSSFLFVGASGRGEALHATLGVEQGDVLGPSLFAVAFRKPVEQLRGALVRSGQGELGYSPEEADAAVILGAYLDDVVVGLPAAVAARVPPLAAAAFAPAGCIVEEQKTKVWVPEGLCPEGC
;
A
#
# COMPACT_ATOMS: atom_id res chain seq x y z
N LEU A 1 -18.27 -19.40 4.12
CA LEU A 1 -17.25 -19.30 5.17
C LEU A 1 -15.88 -19.62 4.59
N THR A 2 -14.99 -18.67 4.58
CA THR A 2 -13.60 -18.85 4.14
C THR A 2 -12.75 -19.35 5.31
N LYS A 3 -11.96 -20.41 5.10
CA LYS A 3 -11.03 -20.91 6.13
C LYS A 3 -9.87 -19.94 6.30
N LEU A 4 -9.59 -19.53 7.56
CA LEU A 4 -8.39 -18.80 7.92
C LEU A 4 -7.25 -19.77 8.27
N THR A 5 -6.09 -19.54 7.68
CA THR A 5 -4.87 -20.28 7.99
C THR A 5 -3.88 -19.32 8.65
N PRO A 6 -3.52 -19.55 9.92
CA PRO A 6 -2.51 -18.76 10.59
C PRO A 6 -1.11 -19.17 10.09
N LEU A 7 -0.32 -18.21 9.65
CA LEU A 7 1.09 -18.38 9.29
C LEU A 7 1.94 -17.60 10.29
N LYS A 8 2.98 -18.21 10.83
CA LYS A 8 3.95 -17.54 11.69
C LYS A 8 4.80 -16.57 10.88
N LYS A 9 5.01 -15.37 11.40
CA LYS A 9 5.93 -14.38 10.81
C LYS A 9 7.34 -14.61 11.37
N ASP A 10 8.40 -14.37 10.58
CA ASP A 10 9.80 -14.54 11.00
C ASP A 10 10.19 -13.68 12.20
N GLY A 11 9.59 -12.50 12.36
CA GLY A 11 9.78 -11.58 13.49
C GLY A 11 8.80 -11.78 14.65
N GLY A 12 8.07 -12.91 14.70
CA GLY A 12 6.97 -13.12 15.64
C GLY A 12 5.63 -12.58 15.17
N GLY A 13 4.54 -13.01 15.81
CA GLY A 13 3.18 -12.70 15.41
C GLY A 13 2.61 -13.64 14.34
N ILE A 14 1.38 -13.41 13.95
CA ILE A 14 0.61 -14.28 13.05
C ILE A 14 0.14 -13.48 11.83
N ARG A 15 0.26 -14.08 10.65
CA ARG A 15 -0.37 -13.61 9.41
C ARG A 15 -1.57 -14.52 9.13
N LEU A 16 -2.76 -13.95 9.06
CA LEU A 16 -3.96 -14.69 8.70
C LEU A 16 -4.13 -14.70 7.17
N VAL A 17 -4.09 -15.87 6.57
CA VAL A 17 -4.32 -16.05 5.14
C VAL A 17 -5.70 -16.65 4.93
N ALA A 18 -6.52 -15.99 4.14
CA ALA A 18 -7.85 -16.45 3.76
C ALA A 18 -7.77 -17.15 2.41
N GLY A 19 -7.95 -18.46 2.43
CA GLY A 19 -8.03 -19.25 1.20
C GLY A 19 -9.42 -19.20 0.57
N GLY A 20 -9.75 -18.15 -0.18
CA GLY A 20 -11.09 -17.96 -0.77
C GLY A 20 -11.69 -19.21 -1.45
N GLU A 21 -12.99 -19.19 -1.67
CA GLU A 21 -13.76 -20.29 -2.25
C GLU A 21 -13.26 -20.73 -3.65
N CYS A 22 -13.40 -22.01 -3.96
CA CYS A 22 -12.91 -22.58 -5.21
C CYS A 22 -13.50 -21.93 -6.46
N LEU A 23 -14.76 -21.50 -6.42
CA LEU A 23 -15.42 -20.84 -7.55
C LEU A 23 -15.04 -19.35 -7.66
N ARG A 24 -14.79 -18.67 -6.54
CA ARG A 24 -14.36 -17.27 -6.53
C ARG A 24 -13.01 -17.06 -7.20
N LYS A 25 -12.06 -17.95 -6.96
CA LYS A 25 -10.69 -17.83 -7.52
C LYS A 25 -10.64 -17.81 -9.05
N PRO A 26 -11.26 -18.77 -9.79
CA PRO A 26 -11.25 -18.72 -11.25
C PRO A 26 -12.01 -17.51 -11.79
N ALA A 27 -13.14 -17.12 -11.20
CA ALA A 27 -13.88 -15.92 -11.60
C ALA A 27 -13.02 -14.65 -11.40
N ALA A 28 -12.39 -14.50 -10.25
CA ALA A 28 -11.47 -13.39 -9.97
C ALA A 28 -10.28 -13.36 -10.94
N ARG A 29 -9.70 -14.53 -11.27
CA ARG A 29 -8.61 -14.62 -12.27
C ARG A 29 -9.06 -14.20 -13.67
N ALA A 30 -10.26 -14.61 -14.09
CA ALA A 30 -10.83 -14.19 -15.37
C ALA A 30 -10.98 -12.66 -15.43
N LEU A 31 -11.57 -12.05 -14.40
CA LEU A 31 -11.74 -10.61 -14.30
C LEU A 31 -10.41 -9.85 -14.28
N VAL A 32 -9.43 -10.30 -13.49
CA VAL A 32 -8.08 -9.68 -13.48
C VAL A 32 -7.43 -9.76 -14.87
N ARG A 33 -7.62 -10.85 -15.58
CA ARG A 33 -7.07 -11.02 -16.94
C ARG A 33 -7.77 -10.09 -17.93
N GLU A 34 -9.08 -10.07 -17.92
CA GLU A 34 -9.91 -9.26 -18.80
C GLU A 34 -9.69 -7.77 -18.60
N HIS A 35 -9.66 -7.33 -17.32
CA HIS A 35 -9.50 -5.92 -16.95
C HIS A 35 -8.08 -5.52 -16.58
N ARG A 36 -7.06 -6.27 -17.05
CA ARG A 36 -5.66 -6.02 -16.67
C ARG A 36 -5.20 -4.59 -16.94
N GLY A 37 -5.51 -4.04 -18.11
CA GLY A 37 -5.16 -2.66 -18.48
C GLY A 37 -5.81 -1.66 -17.52
N THR A 38 -7.13 -1.77 -17.35
CA THR A 38 -7.89 -0.91 -16.44
C THR A 38 -7.35 -0.97 -15.00
N LEU A 39 -7.00 -2.16 -14.50
CA LEU A 39 -6.42 -2.31 -13.17
C LEU A 39 -5.05 -1.64 -13.05
N LEU A 40 -4.19 -1.77 -14.07
CA LEU A 40 -2.88 -1.11 -14.10
C LEU A 40 -3.00 0.41 -14.05
N ASP A 41 -3.98 0.97 -14.73
CA ASP A 41 -4.26 2.41 -14.71
C ASP A 41 -4.90 2.82 -13.37
N ALA A 42 -5.81 2.01 -12.84
CA ALA A 42 -6.51 2.27 -11.60
C ALA A 42 -5.60 2.32 -10.38
N VAL A 43 -4.56 1.49 -10.31
CA VAL A 43 -3.60 1.49 -9.19
C VAL A 43 -2.64 2.68 -9.22
N GLY A 44 -2.59 3.42 -10.33
CA GLY A 44 -1.79 4.64 -10.46
C GLY A 44 -0.31 4.39 -10.76
N LYS A 45 0.39 5.47 -11.15
CA LYS A 45 1.78 5.40 -11.63
C LYS A 45 2.80 5.04 -10.54
N HIS A 46 2.50 5.31 -9.29
CA HIS A 46 3.41 5.09 -8.17
C HIS A 46 3.35 3.67 -7.59
N GLN A 47 2.38 2.84 -8.00
CA GLN A 47 2.23 1.47 -7.52
C GLN A 47 2.96 0.49 -8.44
N TYR A 48 3.89 -0.28 -7.88
CA TYR A 48 4.71 -1.28 -8.59
C TYR A 48 4.29 -2.72 -8.27
N GLY A 49 3.59 -2.95 -7.15
CA GLY A 49 3.27 -4.29 -6.66
C GLY A 49 2.04 -4.95 -7.27
N ALA A 50 1.12 -4.19 -7.89
CA ALA A 50 -0.13 -4.71 -8.41
C ALA A 50 -0.10 -4.82 -9.94
N GLY A 51 -0.04 -6.04 -10.47
CA GLY A 51 -0.19 -6.34 -11.89
C GLY A 51 0.96 -5.89 -12.81
N ARG A 52 2.00 -5.24 -12.31
CA ARG A 52 3.17 -4.80 -13.09
C ARG A 52 4.22 -5.89 -13.18
N PRO A 53 4.55 -6.42 -14.36
CA PRO A 53 5.65 -7.37 -14.52
C PRO A 53 6.99 -6.76 -14.11
N GLY A 54 7.77 -7.50 -13.30
CA GLY A 54 9.06 -7.02 -12.79
C GLY A 54 8.94 -5.78 -11.91
N GLY A 55 7.80 -5.59 -11.21
CA GLY A 55 7.54 -4.38 -10.44
C GLY A 55 8.53 -4.17 -9.30
N ALA A 56 8.91 -5.25 -8.60
CA ALA A 56 9.89 -5.18 -7.52
C ALA A 56 11.26 -4.72 -8.04
N GLU A 57 11.76 -5.37 -9.10
CA GLU A 57 13.04 -5.02 -9.73
C GLU A 57 13.03 -3.59 -10.26
N LYS A 58 11.95 -3.18 -10.90
CA LYS A 58 11.80 -1.81 -11.42
C LYS A 58 11.85 -0.78 -10.30
N LEU A 59 11.18 -1.03 -9.16
CA LEU A 59 11.24 -0.14 -8.01
C LEU A 59 12.64 -0.07 -7.42
N VAL A 60 13.28 -1.24 -7.22
CA VAL A 60 14.67 -1.29 -6.68
C VAL A 60 15.62 -0.54 -7.59
N HIS A 61 15.60 -0.78 -8.90
CA HIS A 61 16.47 -0.06 -9.84
C HIS A 61 16.16 1.44 -9.90
N ALA A 62 14.89 1.83 -9.85
CA ALA A 62 14.52 3.25 -9.80
C ALA A 62 15.10 3.94 -8.56
N VAL A 63 15.02 3.29 -7.39
CA VAL A 63 15.62 3.79 -6.15
C VAL A 63 17.14 3.86 -6.24
N GLN A 64 17.81 2.82 -6.75
CA GLN A 64 19.28 2.79 -6.92
C GLN A 64 19.76 3.92 -7.83
N VAL A 65 19.16 4.07 -9.01
CA VAL A 65 19.53 5.13 -9.96
C VAL A 65 19.29 6.51 -9.36
N ALA A 66 18.13 6.69 -8.71
CA ALA A 66 17.78 7.96 -8.11
C ALA A 66 18.67 8.30 -6.91
N SER A 67 19.07 7.34 -6.07
CA SER A 67 19.99 7.57 -4.95
C SER A 67 21.39 7.96 -5.42
N ALA A 68 21.89 7.32 -6.48
CA ALA A 68 23.18 7.68 -7.08
C ALA A 68 23.17 9.10 -7.69
N ALA A 69 22.03 9.48 -8.32
CA ALA A 69 21.88 10.79 -8.95
C ALA A 69 21.61 11.92 -7.94
N ARG A 70 21.20 11.61 -6.72
CA ARG A 70 20.80 12.58 -5.69
C ARG A 70 21.47 12.27 -4.34
N PRO A 71 22.78 12.52 -4.19
CA PRO A 71 23.54 12.19 -2.98
C PRO A 71 23.04 12.95 -1.72
N ASN A 72 22.33 14.06 -1.89
CA ASN A 72 21.78 14.87 -0.79
C ASN A 72 20.36 14.44 -0.38
N HIS A 73 19.82 13.35 -0.92
CA HIS A 73 18.50 12.84 -0.54
C HIS A 73 18.61 11.81 0.58
N ALA A 74 17.70 11.94 1.53
CA ALA A 74 17.36 10.85 2.44
C ALA A 74 16.33 9.91 1.80
N TRP A 75 16.34 8.66 2.23
CA TRP A 75 15.41 7.63 1.78
C TRP A 75 14.65 7.09 2.98
N VAL A 76 13.33 7.16 2.90
CA VAL A 76 12.44 6.70 3.97
C VAL A 76 11.63 5.53 3.45
N LYS A 77 11.76 4.37 4.11
CA LYS A 77 10.89 3.22 3.88
C LYS A 77 9.82 3.20 4.96
N LEU A 78 8.57 3.36 4.55
CA LEU A 78 7.40 3.27 5.42
C LEU A 78 6.85 1.84 5.41
N ASP A 79 6.47 1.34 6.58
CA ASP A 79 5.74 0.09 6.77
C ASP A 79 4.30 0.41 7.22
N VAL A 80 3.32 -0.29 6.65
CA VAL A 80 1.91 -0.11 7.03
C VAL A 80 1.44 -1.30 7.85
N ALA A 81 0.95 -1.03 9.05
CA ALA A 81 0.50 -2.05 9.98
C ALA A 81 -0.72 -2.81 9.43
N ASN A 82 -0.58 -4.13 9.27
CA ASN A 82 -1.67 -5.01 8.82
C ASN A 82 -2.48 -4.46 7.63
N ALA A 83 -1.81 -3.89 6.64
CA ALA A 83 -2.38 -3.11 5.54
C ALA A 83 -3.62 -3.76 4.89
N PHE A 84 -3.51 -5.01 4.44
CA PHE A 84 -4.60 -5.73 3.78
C PHE A 84 -5.83 -5.93 4.67
N PRO A 85 -5.72 -6.42 5.94
CA PRO A 85 -6.86 -6.55 6.83
C PRO A 85 -7.46 -5.22 7.30
N SER A 86 -6.68 -4.13 7.28
CA SER A 86 -7.09 -2.84 7.85
C SER A 86 -7.64 -1.86 6.85
N VAL A 87 -7.34 -2.02 5.55
CA VAL A 87 -7.79 -1.06 4.54
C VAL A 87 -9.32 -0.89 4.57
N SER A 88 -9.77 0.36 4.47
CA SER A 88 -11.19 0.69 4.43
C SER A 88 -11.84 0.11 3.17
N ARG A 89 -12.86 -0.73 3.33
CA ARG A 89 -13.68 -1.23 2.20
C ARG A 89 -14.36 -0.11 1.44
N ARG A 90 -14.72 0.96 2.14
CA ARG A 90 -15.26 2.17 1.52
C ARG A 90 -14.23 2.78 0.57
N ALA A 91 -12.98 2.94 0.99
CA ALA A 91 -11.91 3.45 0.13
C ALA A 91 -11.66 2.54 -1.09
N VAL A 92 -11.79 1.21 -0.93
CA VAL A 92 -11.72 0.27 -2.07
C VAL A 92 -12.85 0.53 -3.07
N LEU A 93 -14.10 0.63 -2.59
CA LEU A 93 -15.26 0.82 -3.46
C LEU A 93 -15.25 2.19 -4.15
N GLU A 94 -14.90 3.25 -3.42
CA GLU A 94 -14.73 4.61 -3.97
C GLU A 94 -13.62 4.64 -5.06
N GLY A 95 -12.48 4.02 -4.80
CA GLY A 95 -11.39 3.93 -5.78
C GLY A 95 -11.75 3.11 -7.02
N LEU A 96 -12.51 2.02 -6.87
CA LEU A 96 -13.02 1.26 -8.01
C LEU A 96 -14.05 2.06 -8.80
N GLN A 97 -14.96 2.75 -8.13
CA GLN A 97 -15.97 3.59 -8.79
C GLN A 97 -15.31 4.68 -9.66
N GLU A 98 -14.23 5.26 -9.17
CA GLU A 98 -13.51 6.33 -9.86
C GLU A 98 -12.63 5.81 -11.01
N HIS A 99 -11.91 4.68 -10.81
CA HIS A 99 -10.82 4.27 -11.68
C HIS A 99 -11.04 2.94 -12.41
N ALA A 100 -11.95 2.08 -11.93
CA ALA A 100 -12.24 0.77 -12.52
C ALA A 100 -13.70 0.34 -12.30
N PRO A 101 -14.70 1.13 -12.76
CA PRO A 101 -16.11 0.91 -12.46
C PRO A 101 -16.64 -0.46 -12.92
N ALA A 102 -16.05 -1.05 -13.95
CA ALA A 102 -16.42 -2.39 -14.42
C ALA A 102 -16.20 -3.50 -13.36
N LEU A 103 -15.30 -3.29 -12.41
CA LEU A 103 -15.02 -4.24 -11.32
C LEU A 103 -15.86 -4.02 -10.08
N LEU A 104 -16.55 -2.88 -9.99
CA LEU A 104 -17.33 -2.48 -8.82
C LEU A 104 -18.42 -3.52 -8.43
N PRO A 105 -19.24 -4.05 -9.36
CA PRO A 105 -20.30 -5.00 -9.00
C PRO A 105 -19.76 -6.27 -8.33
N MET A 106 -18.62 -6.79 -8.82
CA MET A 106 -17.96 -7.95 -8.23
C MET A 106 -17.43 -7.62 -6.82
N ALA A 107 -16.73 -6.48 -6.67
CA ALA A 107 -16.18 -6.06 -5.40
C ALA A 107 -17.28 -5.82 -4.35
N GLU A 108 -18.38 -5.18 -4.74
CA GLU A 108 -19.54 -4.94 -3.87
C GLU A 108 -20.15 -6.24 -3.33
N THR A 109 -20.22 -7.28 -4.14
CA THR A 109 -20.73 -8.58 -3.71
C THR A 109 -19.99 -9.14 -2.49
N PHE A 110 -18.69 -8.87 -2.38
CA PHE A 110 -17.84 -9.39 -1.30
C PHE A 110 -17.53 -8.36 -0.20
N LEU A 111 -17.52 -7.07 -0.52
CA LEU A 111 -17.06 -6.03 0.40
C LEU A 111 -18.18 -5.25 1.09
N ARG A 112 -19.39 -5.23 0.54
CA ARG A 112 -20.53 -4.51 1.17
C ARG A 112 -21.04 -5.15 2.47
N ARG A 113 -20.80 -6.46 2.63
CA ARG A 113 -21.24 -7.21 3.82
C ARG A 113 -20.03 -7.63 4.66
N SER A 114 -20.29 -7.92 5.93
CA SER A 114 -19.29 -8.56 6.78
C SER A 114 -18.83 -9.88 6.15
N SER A 115 -17.51 -10.08 6.06
CA SER A 115 -16.93 -11.36 5.66
C SER A 115 -16.91 -12.31 6.85
N SER A 116 -17.32 -13.54 6.64
CA SER A 116 -17.33 -14.57 7.69
C SER A 116 -16.22 -15.58 7.41
N PHE A 117 -15.39 -15.81 8.41
CA PHE A 117 -14.26 -16.72 8.36
C PHE A 117 -14.41 -17.85 9.37
N LEU A 118 -13.90 -19.02 9.01
CA LEU A 118 -13.78 -20.15 9.94
C LEU A 118 -12.31 -20.26 10.40
N PHE A 119 -12.06 -20.06 11.65
CA PHE A 119 -10.80 -20.35 12.30
C PHE A 119 -10.90 -21.67 13.05
N VAL A 120 -9.97 -22.60 12.82
CA VAL A 120 -9.90 -23.85 13.54
C VAL A 120 -8.62 -23.84 14.37
N GLY A 121 -8.78 -23.74 15.71
CA GLY A 121 -7.70 -23.75 16.65
C GLY A 121 -7.06 -25.13 16.84
N ALA A 122 -6.02 -25.23 17.67
CA ALA A 122 -5.31 -26.48 17.97
C ALA A 122 -6.19 -27.54 18.64
N SER A 123 -7.26 -27.13 19.31
CA SER A 123 -8.26 -28.03 19.91
C SER A 123 -9.21 -28.70 18.89
N GLY A 124 -9.12 -28.35 17.61
CA GLY A 124 -10.06 -28.77 16.58
C GLY A 124 -11.41 -28.06 16.61
N ARG A 125 -11.65 -27.16 17.57
CA ARG A 125 -12.88 -26.36 17.63
C ARG A 125 -12.81 -25.26 16.57
N GLY A 126 -13.89 -25.14 15.78
CA GLY A 126 -14.09 -24.08 14.80
C GLY A 126 -14.76 -22.87 15.46
N GLU A 127 -14.21 -21.68 15.21
CA GLU A 127 -14.78 -20.40 15.61
C GLU A 127 -15.08 -19.56 14.37
N ALA A 128 -16.26 -18.93 14.34
CA ALA A 128 -16.62 -18.00 13.30
C ALA A 128 -16.11 -16.59 13.65
N LEU A 129 -15.28 -16.03 12.79
CA LEU A 129 -14.79 -14.67 12.90
C LEU A 129 -15.43 -13.80 11.82
N HIS A 130 -15.71 -12.55 12.16
CA HIS A 130 -16.33 -11.59 11.24
C HIS A 130 -15.44 -10.39 11.02
N ALA A 131 -15.28 -9.97 9.77
CA ALA A 131 -14.53 -8.77 9.41
C ALA A 131 -15.37 -7.83 8.56
N THR A 132 -15.39 -6.56 8.96
CA THR A 132 -16.05 -5.46 8.25
C THR A 132 -15.06 -4.55 7.52
N LEU A 133 -13.77 -4.75 7.76
CA LEU A 133 -12.66 -4.04 7.14
C LEU A 133 -11.82 -5.00 6.28
N GLY A 134 -10.96 -4.42 5.51
CA GLY A 134 -9.91 -5.11 4.80
C GLY A 134 -10.34 -5.87 3.55
N VAL A 135 -9.29 -6.30 2.85
CA VAL A 135 -9.34 -7.26 1.75
C VAL A 135 -8.61 -8.53 2.16
N GLU A 136 -9.01 -9.67 1.61
CA GLU A 136 -8.48 -10.96 2.01
C GLU A 136 -7.04 -11.18 1.50
N GLN A 137 -6.12 -11.48 2.41
CA GLN A 137 -4.79 -12.00 2.03
C GLN A 137 -4.95 -13.43 1.50
N GLY A 138 -4.63 -13.62 0.21
CA GLY A 138 -4.81 -14.88 -0.50
C GLY A 138 -5.94 -14.85 -1.53
N ASP A 139 -6.71 -13.77 -1.59
CA ASP A 139 -7.63 -13.49 -2.71
C ASP A 139 -6.83 -13.01 -3.93
N VAL A 140 -7.24 -13.47 -5.11
CA VAL A 140 -6.65 -13.05 -6.39
C VAL A 140 -6.80 -11.55 -6.64
N LEU A 141 -7.93 -10.96 -6.27
CA LEU A 141 -8.19 -9.52 -6.38
C LEU A 141 -7.58 -8.71 -5.24
N GLY A 142 -7.25 -9.34 -4.11
CA GLY A 142 -6.76 -8.66 -2.90
C GLY A 142 -5.69 -7.60 -3.16
N PRO A 143 -4.58 -7.93 -3.85
CA PRO A 143 -3.54 -6.97 -4.17
C PRO A 143 -4.01 -5.77 -4.99
N SER A 144 -4.84 -6.01 -6.01
CA SER A 144 -5.37 -4.94 -6.87
C SER A 144 -6.37 -4.06 -6.13
N LEU A 145 -7.26 -4.65 -5.32
CA LEU A 145 -8.24 -3.91 -4.52
C LEU A 145 -7.54 -3.02 -3.47
N PHE A 146 -6.53 -3.57 -2.78
CA PHE A 146 -5.71 -2.79 -1.87
C PHE A 146 -5.02 -1.62 -2.58
N ALA A 147 -4.35 -1.91 -3.71
CA ALA A 147 -3.60 -0.91 -4.44
C ALA A 147 -4.47 0.22 -5.00
N VAL A 148 -5.70 -0.09 -5.44
CA VAL A 148 -6.68 0.92 -5.90
C VAL A 148 -7.10 1.82 -4.73
N ALA A 149 -7.41 1.26 -3.56
CA ALA A 149 -7.73 2.05 -2.37
C ALA A 149 -6.56 2.90 -1.89
N PHE A 150 -5.32 2.39 -2.05
CA PHE A 150 -4.11 3.03 -1.57
C PHE A 150 -3.55 4.08 -2.54
N ARG A 151 -4.08 4.17 -3.77
CA ARG A 151 -3.68 5.17 -4.77
C ARG A 151 -3.82 6.61 -4.25
N LYS A 152 -5.03 6.99 -3.82
CA LYS A 152 -5.31 8.34 -3.31
C LYS A 152 -4.44 8.73 -2.10
N PRO A 153 -4.29 7.87 -1.06
CA PRO A 153 -3.31 8.08 0.01
C PRO A 153 -1.88 8.36 -0.47
N VAL A 154 -1.38 7.58 -1.41
CA VAL A 154 -0.03 7.74 -1.97
C VAL A 154 0.11 9.06 -2.73
N GLU A 155 -0.88 9.44 -3.54
CA GLU A 155 -0.92 10.72 -4.25
C GLU A 155 -1.02 11.90 -3.29
N GLN A 156 -1.80 11.79 -2.21
CA GLN A 156 -1.91 12.80 -1.15
C GLN A 156 -0.60 13.00 -0.40
N LEU A 157 0.08 11.91 -0.03
CA LEU A 157 1.41 11.97 0.57
C LEU A 157 2.38 12.71 -0.36
N ARG A 158 2.45 12.30 -1.63
CA ARG A 158 3.33 12.96 -2.59
C ARG A 158 3.06 14.46 -2.68
N GLY A 159 1.80 14.86 -2.82
CA GLY A 159 1.41 16.27 -2.87
C GLY A 159 1.77 17.05 -1.59
N ALA A 160 1.66 16.41 -0.42
CA ALA A 160 2.04 17.02 0.86
C ALA A 160 3.57 17.22 0.95
N LEU A 161 4.36 16.24 0.49
CA LEU A 161 5.82 16.33 0.46
C LEU A 161 6.32 17.40 -0.51
N VAL A 162 5.68 17.53 -1.68
CA VAL A 162 5.99 18.61 -2.64
C VAL A 162 5.75 19.98 -1.99
N ARG A 163 4.60 20.17 -1.33
CA ARG A 163 4.31 21.44 -0.61
C ARG A 163 5.30 21.71 0.52
N SER A 164 5.78 20.68 1.22
CA SER A 164 6.81 20.83 2.26
C SER A 164 8.12 21.35 1.65
N GLY A 165 8.53 20.81 0.50
CA GLY A 165 9.73 21.30 -0.22
C GLY A 165 9.60 22.77 -0.66
N GLN A 166 8.42 23.18 -1.12
CA GLN A 166 8.16 24.59 -1.46
C GLN A 166 8.24 25.52 -0.23
N GLY A 167 7.57 25.13 0.87
CA GLY A 167 7.48 25.97 2.07
C GLY A 167 8.77 26.02 2.89
N GLU A 168 9.49 24.91 3.01
CA GLU A 168 10.66 24.80 3.89
C GLU A 168 11.99 25.02 3.18
N LEU A 169 12.08 24.68 1.89
CA LEU A 169 13.31 24.83 1.10
C LEU A 169 13.25 25.99 0.09
N GLY A 170 12.10 26.62 -0.07
CA GLY A 170 11.91 27.70 -1.03
C GLY A 170 11.95 27.24 -2.50
N TYR A 171 11.70 25.96 -2.76
CA TYR A 171 11.70 25.40 -4.12
C TYR A 171 10.54 25.93 -4.95
N SER A 172 10.77 26.13 -6.24
CA SER A 172 9.68 26.32 -7.20
C SER A 172 8.80 25.07 -7.25
N PRO A 173 7.57 25.13 -7.77
CA PRO A 173 6.70 23.97 -7.94
C PRO A 173 7.36 22.83 -8.71
N GLU A 174 8.10 23.13 -9.76
CA GLU A 174 8.79 22.17 -10.61
C GLU A 174 9.98 21.53 -9.88
N GLU A 175 10.78 22.30 -9.16
CA GLU A 175 11.90 21.80 -8.36
C GLU A 175 11.41 20.89 -7.23
N ALA A 176 10.36 21.30 -6.50
CA ALA A 176 9.77 20.51 -5.44
C ALA A 176 9.17 19.20 -5.95
N ASP A 177 8.49 19.23 -7.11
CA ASP A 177 7.94 18.03 -7.75
C ASP A 177 9.06 17.08 -8.19
N ALA A 178 10.13 17.59 -8.79
CA ALA A 178 11.29 16.81 -9.21
C ALA A 178 12.12 16.26 -8.05
N ALA A 179 12.09 16.93 -6.89
CA ALA A 179 12.83 16.51 -5.71
C ALA A 179 12.19 15.33 -4.97
N VAL A 180 10.87 15.10 -5.13
CA VAL A 180 10.16 14.01 -4.45
C VAL A 180 10.10 12.79 -5.34
N ILE A 181 10.78 11.71 -4.93
CA ILE A 181 10.72 10.39 -5.54
C ILE A 181 9.85 9.52 -4.64
N LEU A 182 8.82 8.89 -5.20
CA LEU A 182 7.92 8.04 -4.44
C LEU A 182 7.54 6.83 -5.26
N GLY A 183 7.65 5.65 -4.64
CA GLY A 183 7.20 4.38 -5.17
C GLY A 183 6.61 3.49 -4.08
N ALA A 184 5.57 2.75 -4.43
CA ALA A 184 4.92 1.78 -3.55
C ALA A 184 4.98 0.38 -4.16
N TYR A 185 5.28 -0.62 -3.36
CA TYR A 185 5.10 -2.03 -3.69
C TYR A 185 4.06 -2.60 -2.73
N LEU A 186 2.80 -2.54 -3.15
CA LEU A 186 1.64 -2.75 -2.28
C LEU A 186 1.67 -1.78 -1.09
N ASP A 187 1.86 -2.28 0.11
CA ASP A 187 1.92 -1.56 1.37
C ASP A 187 3.32 -1.01 1.73
N ASP A 188 4.37 -1.55 1.14
CA ASP A 188 5.73 -1.01 1.27
C ASP A 188 5.86 0.28 0.44
N VAL A 189 6.10 1.42 1.08
CA VAL A 189 6.29 2.71 0.42
C VAL A 189 7.70 3.22 0.63
N VAL A 190 8.36 3.62 -0.46
CA VAL A 190 9.69 4.22 -0.43
C VAL A 190 9.59 5.66 -0.92
N VAL A 191 10.18 6.57 -0.15
CA VAL A 191 10.23 8.00 -0.44
C VAL A 191 11.68 8.45 -0.44
N GLY A 192 12.13 9.12 -1.50
CA GLY A 192 13.40 9.85 -1.60
C GLY A 192 13.11 11.34 -1.70
N LEU A 193 13.77 12.15 -0.86
CA LEU A 193 13.60 13.59 -0.85
C LEU A 193 14.83 14.26 -0.19
N PRO A 194 15.01 15.59 -0.31
CA PRO A 194 16.10 16.29 0.35
C PRO A 194 16.15 15.99 1.84
N ALA A 195 17.35 15.67 2.38
CA ALA A 195 17.53 15.21 3.75
C ALA A 195 16.96 16.19 4.78
N ALA A 196 17.03 17.50 4.52
CA ALA A 196 16.52 18.53 5.42
C ALA A 196 15.03 18.43 5.77
N VAL A 197 14.22 17.82 4.88
CA VAL A 197 12.76 17.66 5.08
C VAL A 197 12.35 16.21 5.31
N ALA A 198 13.29 15.28 5.47
CA ALA A 198 13.02 13.86 5.63
C ALA A 198 12.16 13.53 6.87
N ALA A 199 12.34 14.26 7.96
CA ALA A 199 11.55 14.12 9.19
C ALA A 199 10.04 14.38 8.99
N ARG A 200 9.65 15.03 7.88
CA ARG A 200 8.24 15.27 7.55
C ARG A 200 7.54 14.04 6.99
N VAL A 201 8.27 13.04 6.50
CA VAL A 201 7.67 11.88 5.81
C VAL A 201 6.74 11.07 6.73
N PRO A 202 7.13 10.63 7.94
CA PRO A 202 6.26 9.81 8.77
C PRO A 202 4.95 10.50 9.16
N PRO A 203 4.93 11.74 9.69
CA PRO A 203 3.68 12.39 10.07
C PRO A 203 2.79 12.71 8.87
N LEU A 204 3.34 13.10 7.71
CA LEU A 204 2.56 13.34 6.50
C LEU A 204 1.98 12.03 5.94
N ALA A 205 2.74 10.93 6.01
CA ALA A 205 2.25 9.61 5.64
C ALA A 205 1.12 9.14 6.55
N ALA A 206 1.27 9.30 7.86
CA ALA A 206 0.22 8.96 8.83
C ALA A 206 -1.07 9.72 8.54
N ALA A 207 -0.99 11.02 8.29
CA ALA A 207 -2.15 11.85 7.93
C ALA A 207 -2.78 11.45 6.59
N ALA A 208 -1.98 11.13 5.57
CA ALA A 208 -2.46 10.76 4.25
C ALA A 208 -3.10 9.35 4.21
N PHE A 209 -2.59 8.40 5.01
CA PHE A 209 -3.01 7.00 4.97
C PHE A 209 -4.19 6.69 5.90
N ALA A 210 -4.37 7.48 6.97
CA ALA A 210 -5.44 7.27 7.95
C ALA A 210 -6.86 7.22 7.34
N PRO A 211 -7.26 8.07 6.36
CA PRO A 211 -8.59 7.99 5.75
C PRO A 211 -8.88 6.67 5.03
N ALA A 212 -7.83 5.98 4.56
CA ALA A 212 -7.95 4.66 3.96
C ALA A 212 -7.88 3.52 4.99
N GLY A 213 -7.82 3.82 6.29
CA GLY A 213 -7.69 2.83 7.37
C GLY A 213 -6.28 2.23 7.48
N CYS A 214 -5.28 2.84 6.86
CA CYS A 214 -3.90 2.38 6.88
C CYS A 214 -3.10 3.16 7.92
N ILE A 215 -2.45 2.44 8.83
CA ILE A 215 -1.67 3.01 9.94
C ILE A 215 -0.19 2.80 9.65
N VAL A 216 0.60 3.87 9.71
CA VAL A 216 2.06 3.79 9.57
C VAL A 216 2.65 3.18 10.84
N GLU A 217 3.49 2.16 10.69
CA GLU A 217 4.21 1.50 11.76
C GLU A 217 5.55 2.22 11.99
N GLU A 218 5.57 3.16 12.92
CA GLU A 218 6.74 4.02 13.17
C GLU A 218 7.99 3.20 13.52
N GLN A 219 7.84 2.15 14.36
CA GLN A 219 8.96 1.31 14.81
C GLN A 219 9.61 0.50 13.67
N LYS A 220 8.91 0.32 12.56
CA LYS A 220 9.41 -0.38 11.37
C LYS A 220 9.77 0.56 10.23
N THR A 221 9.44 1.85 10.37
CA THR A 221 9.88 2.87 9.44
C THR A 221 11.41 2.99 9.50
N LYS A 222 12.03 2.93 8.35
CA LYS A 222 13.50 3.01 8.22
C LYS A 222 13.86 4.26 7.47
N VAL A 223 14.82 4.98 8.00
CA VAL A 223 15.40 6.17 7.36
C VAL A 223 16.86 5.88 7.06
N TRP A 224 17.25 6.10 5.82
CA TRP A 224 18.62 6.10 5.40
C TRP A 224 18.99 7.51 4.96
N VAL A 225 20.04 8.05 5.53
CA VAL A 225 20.59 9.38 5.23
C VAL A 225 22.04 9.19 4.85
N PRO A 226 22.53 9.83 3.76
CA PRO A 226 23.94 9.81 3.42
C PRO A 226 24.80 10.37 4.56
N GLU A 227 26.04 9.86 4.68
CA GLU A 227 26.99 10.32 5.70
C GLU A 227 27.15 11.84 5.66
N GLY A 228 27.11 12.46 6.84
CA GLY A 228 27.24 13.93 7.01
C GLY A 228 25.97 14.73 6.79
N LEU A 229 24.84 14.10 6.43
CA LEU A 229 23.57 14.79 6.17
C LEU A 229 22.47 14.42 7.18
N CYS A 230 22.80 13.80 8.31
CA CYS A 230 21.79 13.42 9.30
C CYS A 230 21.10 14.67 9.83
N PRO A 231 19.77 14.87 9.59
CA PRO A 231 19.03 15.98 10.14
C PRO A 231 18.95 15.83 11.66
N GLU A 232 18.95 16.97 12.39
CA GLU A 232 18.71 16.96 13.82
C GLU A 232 17.33 16.31 14.09
N GLY A 233 17.28 15.26 14.91
CA GLY A 233 16.06 14.54 15.30
C GLY A 233 15.76 13.25 14.53
N CYS A 234 16.70 12.71 13.75
CA CYS A 234 16.62 11.33 13.20
C CYS A 234 17.11 10.28 14.19
#